data_64c446fbd5cdfa38afaffe9ed3dea9c5
#
_entry.id   64c446fbd5cdfa38afaffe9ed3dea9c5
#
_cell.length_a   1.000
_cell.length_b   1.000
_cell.length_c   1.000
_cell.angle_alpha   90.00
_cell.angle_beta   90.00
_cell.angle_gamma   90.00
#
_symmetry.space_group_name_H-M   'P 1'
#
loop_
_entity.id
_entity.type
_entity.pdbx_description
1 polymer ?
#
loop_
_entity_poly.entity_id
_entity_poly.type
_entity_poly.pdbx_seq_one_letter_code
_entity_poly.pdbx_strand_id
1 'polypeptide(L)'
;MVNSNCQACSKESYATVPVLRVLEKLDECFASNDLAAAGRLLEYWEREAIILNDERGLLEILNEEIGYYRRTRDKEKAIVAIDTAIEIIDKLGINDLLSTGTVYLNAATTLKAFNELGSAMTYYDAAKLIYLNQLDPYDFRFAAYYNNVASAYNSLGNVEEAEKCYFNALRILEKSNDYLGEQAITHVSLAHLYYDIDNLDSRPYDHMEKAWELLLSDNIEHDGNFAFVCSKCYPSFGFFGYFEYEQRLKSLMESIYEGN
;
A
#
# COMPACT_ATOMS: atom_id res chain seq x y z
N MET A 1 -21.48 -29.48 47.85
CA MET A 1 -22.09 -28.65 46.79
C MET A 1 -21.08 -27.56 46.41
N VAL A 2 -20.35 -27.78 45.36
CA VAL A 2 -19.35 -26.83 44.87
C VAL A 2 -19.99 -26.19 43.64
N ASN A 3 -20.39 -24.91 43.76
CA ASN A 3 -20.83 -24.11 42.64
C ASN A 3 -19.63 -23.59 41.88
N SER A 4 -19.29 -24.24 40.80
CA SER A 4 -18.33 -23.75 39.81
C SER A 4 -19.10 -22.98 38.73
N ASN A 5 -19.40 -21.71 38.99
CA ASN A 5 -19.76 -20.77 37.90
C ASN A 5 -18.47 -20.29 37.27
N CYS A 6 -17.93 -21.07 36.34
CA CYS A 6 -17.04 -20.58 35.33
C CYS A 6 -17.90 -19.77 34.35
N GLN A 7 -17.83 -18.44 34.44
CA GLN A 7 -18.30 -17.59 33.38
C GLN A 7 -17.47 -17.87 32.14
N ALA A 8 -17.94 -18.83 31.34
CA ALA A 8 -17.38 -19.13 30.03
C ALA A 8 -17.33 -17.82 29.24
N CYS A 9 -16.18 -17.56 28.66
CA CYS A 9 -16.00 -16.61 27.60
C CYS A 9 -17.20 -16.69 26.66
N SER A 10 -18.05 -15.67 26.67
CA SER A 10 -19.05 -15.49 25.65
C SER A 10 -18.31 -15.31 24.35
N LYS A 11 -18.26 -16.36 23.51
CA LYS A 11 -17.90 -16.19 22.10
C LYS A 11 -18.90 -15.18 21.55
N GLU A 12 -18.47 -13.94 21.31
CA GLU A 12 -19.26 -12.99 20.55
C GLU A 12 -19.55 -13.67 19.21
N SER A 13 -20.82 -13.99 18.94
CA SER A 13 -21.23 -14.52 17.66
C SER A 13 -21.50 -13.34 16.75
N TYR A 14 -20.62 -13.13 15.79
CA TYR A 14 -20.81 -12.10 14.76
C TYR A 14 -21.77 -12.62 13.69
N ALA A 15 -22.71 -11.78 13.26
CA ALA A 15 -23.54 -12.08 12.09
C ALA A 15 -22.78 -11.79 10.78
N THR A 16 -21.80 -10.89 10.84
CA THR A 16 -20.90 -10.49 9.75
C THR A 16 -19.50 -10.24 10.30
N VAL A 17 -18.50 -10.17 9.43
CA VAL A 17 -17.13 -9.80 9.79
C VAL A 17 -17.11 -8.39 10.39
N PRO A 18 -16.52 -8.16 11.56
CA PRO A 18 -16.38 -6.83 12.14
C PRO A 18 -15.19 -6.09 11.48
N VAL A 19 -15.33 -5.75 10.19
CA VAL A 19 -14.25 -5.28 9.29
C VAL A 19 -13.43 -4.16 9.95
N LEU A 20 -14.04 -3.11 10.47
CA LEU A 20 -13.32 -1.99 11.08
C LEU A 20 -12.37 -2.45 12.20
N ARG A 21 -12.85 -3.33 13.08
CA ARG A 21 -12.02 -3.87 14.18
C ARG A 21 -10.88 -4.75 13.68
N VAL A 22 -11.10 -5.47 12.57
CA VAL A 22 -10.07 -6.30 11.95
C VAL A 22 -8.99 -5.41 11.34
N LEU A 23 -9.39 -4.35 10.61
CA LEU A 23 -8.46 -3.39 10.02
C LEU A 23 -7.62 -2.67 11.07
N GLU A 24 -8.24 -2.17 12.17
CA GLU A 24 -7.52 -1.58 13.30
C GLU A 24 -6.45 -2.52 13.87
N LYS A 25 -6.80 -3.81 14.00
CA LYS A 25 -5.82 -4.82 14.48
C LYS A 25 -4.73 -5.13 13.47
N LEU A 26 -5.03 -5.12 12.19
CA LEU A 26 -4.01 -5.27 11.13
C LEU A 26 -3.06 -4.09 11.12
N ASP A 27 -3.57 -2.87 11.29
CA ASP A 27 -2.74 -1.66 11.38
C ASP A 27 -1.78 -1.74 12.57
N GLU A 28 -2.23 -2.21 13.75
CA GLU A 28 -1.37 -2.46 14.91
C GLU A 28 -0.26 -3.49 14.59
N CYS A 29 -0.60 -4.59 13.90
CA CYS A 29 0.37 -5.61 13.48
C CYS A 29 1.39 -5.05 12.48
N PHE A 30 0.93 -4.24 11.52
CA PHE A 30 1.82 -3.64 10.53
C PHE A 30 2.70 -2.54 11.13
N ALA A 31 2.18 -1.73 12.04
CA ALA A 31 2.93 -0.70 12.76
C ALA A 31 4.04 -1.30 13.64
N SER A 32 3.81 -2.47 14.24
CA SER A 32 4.81 -3.23 15.01
C SER A 32 5.66 -4.17 14.13
N ASN A 33 5.45 -4.19 12.82
CA ASN A 33 6.09 -5.12 11.87
C ASN A 33 5.89 -6.62 12.21
N ASP A 34 4.81 -6.97 12.93
CA ASP A 34 4.46 -8.37 13.23
C ASP A 34 3.65 -8.99 12.09
N LEU A 35 4.35 -9.34 11.00
CA LEU A 35 3.73 -9.99 9.84
C LEU A 35 3.15 -11.37 10.16
N ALA A 36 3.67 -12.06 11.17
CA ALA A 36 3.15 -13.36 11.56
C ALA A 36 1.78 -13.24 12.26
N ALA A 37 1.59 -12.23 13.11
CA ALA A 37 0.29 -11.94 13.72
C ALA A 37 -0.71 -11.48 12.66
N ALA A 38 -0.31 -10.58 11.73
CA ALA A 38 -1.16 -10.14 10.62
C ALA A 38 -1.66 -11.32 9.78
N GLY A 39 -0.78 -12.24 9.40
CA GLY A 39 -1.17 -13.43 8.61
C GLY A 39 -2.16 -14.32 9.36
N ARG A 40 -1.95 -14.59 10.65
CA ARG A 40 -2.90 -15.38 11.46
C ARG A 40 -4.27 -14.69 11.60
N LEU A 41 -4.28 -13.38 11.70
CA LEU A 41 -5.52 -12.60 11.80
C LEU A 41 -6.32 -12.66 10.49
N LEU A 42 -5.66 -12.50 9.36
CA LEU A 42 -6.26 -12.61 8.02
C LEU A 42 -6.84 -14.00 7.78
N GLU A 43 -6.04 -15.05 7.96
CA GLU A 43 -6.49 -16.46 7.81
C GLU A 43 -7.66 -16.83 8.73
N TYR A 44 -7.74 -16.23 9.92
CA TYR A 44 -8.86 -16.44 10.82
C TYR A 44 -10.13 -15.79 10.26
N TRP A 45 -10.07 -14.51 9.84
CA TRP A 45 -11.24 -13.80 9.40
C TRP A 45 -11.70 -14.18 7.99
N GLU A 46 -10.80 -14.62 7.11
CA GLU A 46 -11.17 -15.27 5.85
C GLU A 46 -12.09 -16.47 6.11
N ARG A 47 -11.67 -17.37 6.99
CA ARG A 47 -12.47 -18.57 7.35
C ARG A 47 -13.80 -18.20 8.00
N GLU A 48 -13.81 -17.24 8.92
CA GLU A 48 -15.04 -16.80 9.57
C GLU A 48 -15.99 -16.15 8.55
N ALA A 49 -15.50 -15.33 7.62
CA ALA A 49 -16.32 -14.74 6.57
C ALA A 49 -17.00 -15.81 5.70
N ILE A 50 -16.29 -16.87 5.34
CA ILE A 50 -16.83 -18.02 4.60
C ILE A 50 -17.91 -18.74 5.42
N ILE A 51 -17.67 -19.03 6.69
CA ILE A 51 -18.63 -19.69 7.59
C ILE A 51 -19.91 -18.85 7.76
N LEU A 52 -19.77 -17.53 7.84
CA LEU A 52 -20.86 -16.58 7.99
C LEU A 52 -21.62 -16.31 6.67
N ASN A 53 -21.10 -16.77 5.53
CA ASN A 53 -21.53 -16.42 4.17
C ASN A 53 -21.55 -14.90 3.96
N ASP A 54 -20.58 -14.19 4.54
CA ASP A 54 -20.41 -12.75 4.43
C ASP A 54 -19.45 -12.40 3.28
N GLU A 55 -19.96 -12.36 2.05
CA GLU A 55 -19.17 -12.07 0.86
C GLU A 55 -18.58 -10.66 0.86
N ARG A 56 -19.27 -9.68 1.46
CA ARG A 56 -18.74 -8.31 1.57
C ARG A 56 -17.58 -8.25 2.57
N GLY A 57 -17.76 -8.88 3.73
CA GLY A 57 -16.68 -9.00 4.71
C GLY A 57 -15.49 -9.79 4.16
N LEU A 58 -15.75 -10.87 3.41
CA LEU A 58 -14.69 -11.64 2.75
C LEU A 58 -13.92 -10.80 1.74
N LEU A 59 -14.60 -9.97 0.94
CA LEU A 59 -13.94 -9.09 -0.03
C LEU A 59 -12.98 -8.09 0.64
N GLU A 60 -13.38 -7.52 1.77
CA GLU A 60 -12.51 -6.60 2.54
C GLU A 60 -11.27 -7.35 3.10
N ILE A 61 -11.45 -8.57 3.62
CA ILE A 61 -10.31 -9.39 4.08
C ILE A 61 -9.38 -9.74 2.93
N LEU A 62 -9.91 -10.18 1.78
CA LEU A 62 -9.12 -10.50 0.59
C LEU A 62 -8.33 -9.29 0.08
N ASN A 63 -8.91 -8.08 0.15
CA ASN A 63 -8.18 -6.86 -0.21
C ASN A 63 -6.93 -6.65 0.65
N GLU A 64 -7.02 -6.91 1.94
CA GLU A 64 -5.87 -6.86 2.85
C GLU A 64 -4.87 -8.01 2.59
N GLU A 65 -5.37 -9.21 2.32
CA GLU A 65 -4.54 -10.37 1.95
C GLU A 65 -3.72 -10.13 0.70
N ILE A 66 -4.28 -9.50 -0.33
CA ILE A 66 -3.57 -9.13 -1.55
C ILE A 66 -2.34 -8.27 -1.22
N GLY A 67 -2.49 -7.27 -0.33
CA GLY A 67 -1.40 -6.44 0.15
C GLY A 67 -0.39 -7.20 1.01
N TYR A 68 -0.89 -8.05 1.91
CA TYR A 68 -0.08 -8.90 2.79
C TYR A 68 0.79 -9.89 2.00
N TYR A 69 0.20 -10.63 1.04
CA TYR A 69 0.94 -11.61 0.24
C TYR A 69 1.94 -10.94 -0.72
N ARG A 70 1.67 -9.73 -1.20
CA ARG A 70 2.67 -8.92 -1.89
C ARG A 70 3.87 -8.62 -0.98
N ARG A 71 3.63 -8.24 0.29
CA ARG A 71 4.69 -7.91 1.26
C ARG A 71 5.50 -9.15 1.66
N THR A 72 4.85 -10.30 1.83
CA THR A 72 5.49 -11.57 2.19
C THR A 72 6.07 -12.34 0.99
N ARG A 73 5.87 -11.83 -0.24
CA ARG A 73 6.34 -12.43 -1.49
C ARG A 73 5.70 -13.79 -1.82
N ASP A 74 4.51 -14.06 -1.31
CA ASP A 74 3.73 -15.26 -1.62
C ASP A 74 2.87 -15.02 -2.88
N LYS A 75 3.45 -15.27 -4.06
CA LYS A 75 2.78 -15.05 -5.36
C LYS A 75 1.54 -15.91 -5.52
N GLU A 76 1.60 -17.17 -5.11
CA GLU A 76 0.52 -18.14 -5.33
C GLU A 76 -0.74 -17.72 -4.55
N LYS A 77 -0.56 -17.41 -3.26
CA LYS A 77 -1.67 -16.94 -2.43
C LYS A 77 -2.20 -15.58 -2.87
N ALA A 78 -1.31 -14.67 -3.30
CA ALA A 78 -1.73 -13.37 -3.83
C ALA A 78 -2.64 -13.50 -5.05
N ILE A 79 -2.31 -14.38 -6.00
CA ILE A 79 -3.15 -14.63 -7.19
C ILE A 79 -4.49 -15.22 -6.79
N VAL A 80 -4.52 -16.22 -5.90
CA VAL A 80 -5.78 -16.81 -5.41
C VAL A 80 -6.66 -15.75 -4.74
N ALA A 81 -6.09 -14.89 -3.90
CA ALA A 81 -6.85 -13.81 -3.25
C ALA A 81 -7.40 -12.80 -4.27
N ILE A 82 -6.62 -12.45 -5.30
CA ILE A 82 -7.07 -11.56 -6.39
C ILE A 82 -8.23 -12.21 -7.14
N ASP A 83 -8.08 -13.45 -7.61
CA ASP A 83 -9.09 -14.13 -8.40
C ASP A 83 -10.40 -14.27 -7.62
N THR A 84 -10.32 -14.67 -6.35
CA THR A 84 -11.49 -14.79 -5.47
C THR A 84 -12.18 -13.43 -5.24
N ALA A 85 -11.40 -12.37 -5.04
CA ALA A 85 -11.96 -11.02 -4.87
C ALA A 85 -12.71 -10.56 -6.12
N ILE A 86 -12.17 -10.81 -7.31
CA ILE A 86 -12.80 -10.47 -8.58
C ILE A 86 -14.11 -11.27 -8.79
N GLU A 87 -14.10 -12.57 -8.49
CA GLU A 87 -15.31 -13.40 -8.56
C GLU A 87 -16.43 -12.87 -7.64
N ILE A 88 -16.08 -12.44 -6.43
CA ILE A 88 -17.05 -11.83 -5.49
C ILE A 88 -17.58 -10.50 -6.02
N ILE A 89 -16.72 -9.65 -6.57
CA ILE A 89 -17.12 -8.35 -7.16
C ILE A 89 -18.13 -8.59 -8.29
N ASP A 90 -17.86 -9.51 -9.19
CA ASP A 90 -18.73 -9.85 -10.32
C ASP A 90 -20.06 -10.45 -9.82
N LYS A 91 -20.01 -11.38 -8.88
CA LYS A 91 -21.19 -12.01 -8.29
C LYS A 91 -22.10 -11.01 -7.60
N LEU A 92 -21.54 -10.03 -6.88
CA LEU A 92 -22.30 -8.98 -6.19
C LEU A 92 -22.75 -7.85 -7.11
N GLY A 93 -22.23 -7.77 -8.34
CA GLY A 93 -22.53 -6.70 -9.30
C GLY A 93 -22.08 -5.33 -8.81
N ILE A 94 -20.93 -5.25 -8.13
CA ILE A 94 -20.38 -4.03 -7.53
C ILE A 94 -19.15 -3.50 -8.26
N ASN A 95 -19.02 -3.80 -9.54
CA ASN A 95 -17.86 -3.47 -10.38
C ASN A 95 -17.56 -1.97 -10.48
N ASP A 96 -18.52 -1.12 -10.22
CA ASP A 96 -18.43 0.33 -10.31
C ASP A 96 -18.30 1.05 -8.97
N LEU A 97 -18.26 0.32 -7.84
CA LEU A 97 -18.08 0.94 -6.54
C LEU A 97 -16.65 1.45 -6.32
N LEU A 98 -16.52 2.52 -5.55
CA LEU A 98 -15.22 3.10 -5.22
C LEU A 98 -14.29 2.13 -4.48
N SER A 99 -14.83 1.32 -3.57
CA SER A 99 -14.09 0.24 -2.90
C SER A 99 -13.53 -0.78 -3.89
N THR A 100 -14.30 -1.12 -4.93
CA THR A 100 -13.83 -1.98 -6.03
C THR A 100 -12.63 -1.37 -6.77
N GLY A 101 -12.63 -0.06 -6.98
CA GLY A 101 -11.47 0.66 -7.54
C GLY A 101 -10.21 0.47 -6.69
N THR A 102 -10.35 0.44 -5.36
CA THR A 102 -9.24 0.15 -4.44
C THR A 102 -8.76 -1.29 -4.56
N VAL A 103 -9.68 -2.26 -4.63
CA VAL A 103 -9.32 -3.68 -4.85
C VAL A 103 -8.55 -3.84 -6.17
N TYR A 104 -9.03 -3.25 -7.26
CA TYR A 104 -8.33 -3.29 -8.55
C TYR A 104 -6.94 -2.65 -8.48
N LEU A 105 -6.79 -1.52 -7.78
CA LEU A 105 -5.48 -0.88 -7.60
C LEU A 105 -4.51 -1.77 -6.81
N ASN A 106 -4.98 -2.43 -5.75
CA ASN A 106 -4.18 -3.36 -4.96
C ASN A 106 -3.81 -4.62 -5.76
N ALA A 107 -4.75 -5.18 -6.52
CA ALA A 107 -4.51 -6.31 -7.43
C ALA A 107 -3.44 -5.94 -8.47
N ALA A 108 -3.59 -4.80 -9.16
CA ALA A 108 -2.63 -4.31 -10.14
C ALA A 108 -1.24 -4.13 -9.56
N THR A 109 -1.14 -3.48 -8.39
CA THR A 109 0.13 -3.24 -7.71
C THR A 109 0.81 -4.55 -7.29
N THR A 110 0.03 -5.53 -6.89
CA THR A 110 0.50 -6.85 -6.51
C THR A 110 0.98 -7.64 -7.72
N LEU A 111 0.21 -7.69 -8.79
CA LEU A 111 0.60 -8.32 -10.05
C LEU A 111 1.88 -7.70 -10.63
N LYS A 112 2.00 -6.36 -10.60
CA LYS A 112 3.23 -5.67 -10.99
C LYS A 112 4.42 -6.13 -10.15
N ALA A 113 4.26 -6.27 -8.82
CA ALA A 113 5.33 -6.71 -7.93
C ALA A 113 5.80 -8.14 -8.22
N PHE A 114 4.97 -8.96 -8.85
CA PHE A 114 5.28 -10.30 -9.35
C PHE A 114 5.60 -10.38 -10.84
N ASN A 115 5.83 -9.21 -11.48
CA ASN A 115 6.20 -9.08 -12.90
C ASN A 115 5.10 -9.52 -13.89
N GLU A 116 3.83 -9.52 -13.46
CA GLU A 116 2.65 -9.79 -14.30
C GLU A 116 2.13 -8.47 -14.90
N LEU A 117 2.98 -7.76 -15.65
CA LEU A 117 2.73 -6.38 -16.09
C LEU A 117 1.48 -6.23 -16.97
N GLY A 118 1.22 -7.21 -17.86
CA GLY A 118 0.04 -7.16 -18.75
C GLY A 118 -1.27 -7.16 -17.95
N SER A 119 -1.42 -8.10 -17.01
CA SER A 119 -2.59 -8.17 -16.12
C SER A 119 -2.68 -6.97 -15.20
N ALA A 120 -1.54 -6.49 -14.69
CA ALA A 120 -1.48 -5.29 -13.85
C ALA A 120 -2.07 -4.07 -14.56
N MET A 121 -1.69 -3.82 -15.83
CA MET A 121 -2.21 -2.68 -16.59
C MET A 121 -3.72 -2.74 -16.77
N THR A 122 -4.30 -3.92 -17.00
CA THR A 122 -5.75 -4.10 -17.12
C THR A 122 -6.47 -3.64 -15.84
N TYR A 123 -5.98 -4.03 -14.66
CA TYR A 123 -6.59 -3.61 -13.39
C TYR A 123 -6.30 -2.14 -13.04
N TYR A 124 -5.15 -1.57 -13.45
CA TYR A 124 -4.92 -0.13 -13.33
C TYR A 124 -5.93 0.67 -14.17
N ASP A 125 -6.23 0.24 -15.39
CA ASP A 125 -7.21 0.92 -16.24
C ASP A 125 -8.63 0.82 -15.66
N ALA A 126 -9.00 -0.34 -15.10
CA ALA A 126 -10.28 -0.52 -14.42
C ALA A 126 -10.41 0.39 -13.18
N ALA A 127 -9.37 0.45 -12.32
CA ALA A 127 -9.35 1.35 -11.16
C ALA A 127 -9.46 2.82 -11.58
N LYS A 128 -8.73 3.23 -12.63
CA LYS A 128 -8.78 4.59 -13.18
C LYS A 128 -10.17 4.99 -13.60
N LEU A 129 -10.87 4.11 -14.32
CA LEU A 129 -12.22 4.40 -14.80
C LEU A 129 -13.19 4.67 -13.65
N ILE A 130 -13.13 3.86 -12.58
CA ILE A 130 -13.93 4.06 -11.38
C ILE A 130 -13.59 5.40 -10.71
N TYR A 131 -12.30 5.69 -10.52
CA TYR A 131 -11.85 6.91 -9.86
C TYR A 131 -12.27 8.17 -10.64
N LEU A 132 -12.12 8.17 -11.97
CA LEU A 132 -12.53 9.29 -12.82
C LEU A 132 -14.03 9.59 -12.74
N ASN A 133 -14.85 8.59 -12.48
CA ASN A 133 -16.31 8.75 -12.39
C ASN A 133 -16.78 9.20 -11.01
N GLN A 134 -15.98 9.01 -9.94
CA GLN A 134 -16.47 9.15 -8.57
C GLN A 134 -15.65 10.09 -7.69
N LEU A 135 -14.41 10.41 -8.05
CA LEU A 135 -13.52 11.20 -7.21
C LEU A 135 -13.30 12.60 -7.78
N ASP A 136 -13.02 13.54 -6.89
CA ASP A 136 -12.44 14.83 -7.29
C ASP A 136 -11.08 14.62 -7.95
N PRO A 137 -10.72 15.38 -9.01
CA PRO A 137 -9.44 15.24 -9.68
C PRO A 137 -8.20 15.41 -8.80
N TYR A 138 -8.36 16.00 -7.61
CA TYR A 138 -7.30 16.18 -6.61
C TYR A 138 -7.43 15.24 -5.40
N ASP A 139 -8.31 14.25 -5.47
CA ASP A 139 -8.39 13.23 -4.42
C ASP A 139 -7.06 12.49 -4.30
N PHE A 140 -6.60 12.30 -3.06
CA PHE A 140 -5.34 11.62 -2.74
C PHE A 140 -5.19 10.23 -3.38
N ARG A 141 -6.29 9.51 -3.56
CA ARG A 141 -6.28 8.19 -4.21
C ARG A 141 -5.75 8.22 -5.63
N PHE A 142 -5.93 9.35 -6.35
CA PHE A 142 -5.25 9.53 -7.64
C PHE A 142 -3.74 9.64 -7.52
N ALA A 143 -3.20 10.25 -6.46
CA ALA A 143 -1.76 10.29 -6.27
C ALA A 143 -1.18 8.88 -6.05
N ALA A 144 -1.81 8.07 -5.21
CA ALA A 144 -1.44 6.67 -5.03
C ALA A 144 -1.54 5.87 -6.35
N TYR A 145 -2.64 6.07 -7.11
CA TYR A 145 -2.82 5.48 -8.43
C TYR A 145 -1.66 5.88 -9.37
N TYR A 146 -1.38 7.18 -9.52
CA TYR A 146 -0.34 7.67 -10.44
C TYR A 146 1.05 7.16 -10.06
N ASN A 147 1.43 7.11 -8.79
CA ASN A 147 2.69 6.55 -8.34
C ASN A 147 2.85 5.06 -8.71
N ASN A 148 1.79 4.28 -8.52
CA ASN A 148 1.82 2.85 -8.85
C ASN A 148 1.89 2.60 -10.35
N VAL A 149 1.12 3.34 -11.14
CA VAL A 149 1.10 3.25 -12.62
C VAL A 149 2.41 3.76 -13.20
N ALA A 150 2.99 4.84 -12.67
CA ALA A 150 4.30 5.33 -13.09
C ALA A 150 5.38 4.25 -12.97
N SER A 151 5.40 3.56 -11.83
CA SER A 151 6.32 2.44 -11.62
C SER A 151 6.07 1.27 -12.58
N ALA A 152 4.82 1.03 -13.00
CA ALA A 152 4.51 0.01 -14.01
C ALA A 152 4.99 0.45 -15.40
N TYR A 153 4.75 1.70 -15.80
CA TYR A 153 5.26 2.26 -17.05
C TYR A 153 6.79 2.22 -17.11
N ASN A 154 7.48 2.56 -16.01
CA ASN A 154 8.94 2.43 -15.94
C ASN A 154 9.39 0.97 -16.18
N SER A 155 8.73 0.01 -15.55
CA SER A 155 9.01 -1.42 -15.75
C SER A 155 8.77 -1.89 -17.19
N LEU A 156 7.88 -1.22 -17.93
CA LEU A 156 7.61 -1.46 -19.36
C LEU A 156 8.57 -0.69 -20.28
N GLY A 157 9.50 0.12 -19.74
CA GLY A 157 10.39 0.98 -20.51
C GLY A 157 9.71 2.23 -21.09
N ASN A 158 8.47 2.54 -20.69
CA ASN A 158 7.75 3.73 -21.14
C ASN A 158 8.01 4.91 -20.19
N VAL A 159 9.22 5.44 -20.30
CA VAL A 159 9.76 6.49 -19.41
C VAL A 159 8.92 7.76 -19.44
N GLU A 160 8.47 8.19 -20.62
CA GLU A 160 7.71 9.44 -20.78
C GLU A 160 6.38 9.39 -20.02
N GLU A 161 5.64 8.27 -20.10
CA GLU A 161 4.39 8.10 -19.37
C GLU A 161 4.64 7.91 -17.85
N ALA A 162 5.75 7.26 -17.47
CA ALA A 162 6.13 7.15 -16.06
C ALA A 162 6.39 8.53 -15.46
N GLU A 163 7.16 9.37 -16.12
CA GLU A 163 7.46 10.75 -15.69
C GLU A 163 6.18 11.58 -15.54
N LYS A 164 5.30 11.57 -16.56
CA LYS A 164 4.00 12.27 -16.49
C LYS A 164 3.16 11.82 -15.29
N CYS A 165 3.14 10.52 -15.02
CA CYS A 165 2.40 9.98 -13.89
C CYS A 165 2.99 10.45 -12.56
N TYR A 166 4.31 10.41 -12.36
CA TYR A 166 4.93 10.91 -11.13
C TYR A 166 4.65 12.39 -10.89
N PHE A 167 4.72 13.24 -11.94
CA PHE A 167 4.37 14.65 -11.80
C PHE A 167 2.88 14.88 -11.51
N ASN A 168 1.99 14.04 -12.06
CA ASN A 168 0.58 14.09 -11.69
C ASN A 168 0.36 13.73 -10.21
N ALA A 169 1.10 12.76 -9.68
CA ALA A 169 1.07 12.42 -8.27
C ALA A 169 1.54 13.60 -7.41
N LEU A 170 2.71 14.19 -7.70
CA LEU A 170 3.24 15.36 -6.98
C LEU A 170 2.24 16.52 -6.98
N ARG A 171 1.66 16.86 -8.13
CA ARG A 171 0.68 17.97 -8.25
C ARG A 171 -0.52 17.80 -7.30
N ILE A 172 -0.89 16.57 -6.97
CA ILE A 172 -1.96 16.28 -6.01
C ILE A 172 -1.42 16.36 -4.58
N LEU A 173 -0.29 15.70 -4.31
CA LEU A 173 0.31 15.60 -2.99
C LEU A 173 0.74 16.97 -2.42
N GLU A 174 1.23 17.86 -3.27
CA GLU A 174 1.64 19.22 -2.90
C GLU A 174 0.50 20.14 -2.46
N LYS A 175 -0.76 19.68 -2.55
CA LYS A 175 -1.92 20.43 -2.06
C LYS A 175 -2.05 20.43 -0.53
N SER A 176 -1.42 19.51 0.17
CA SER A 176 -1.44 19.40 1.62
C SER A 176 -0.09 18.96 2.19
N ASN A 177 0.25 19.51 3.34
CA ASN A 177 1.41 19.04 4.11
C ASN A 177 1.21 17.67 4.78
N ASP A 178 -0.01 17.12 4.75
CA ASP A 178 -0.30 15.80 5.31
C ASP A 178 0.38 14.66 4.50
N TYR A 179 0.86 14.96 3.29
CA TYR A 179 1.42 13.98 2.34
C TYR A 179 2.92 14.16 2.07
N LEU A 180 3.68 14.72 3.02
CA LEU A 180 5.12 14.95 2.85
C LEU A 180 5.90 13.64 2.63
N GLY A 181 5.52 12.57 3.30
CA GLY A 181 6.12 11.24 3.14
C GLY A 181 5.93 10.69 1.73
N GLU A 182 4.72 10.76 1.22
CA GLU A 182 4.37 10.31 -0.14
C GLU A 182 5.03 11.18 -1.22
N GLN A 183 5.17 12.48 -0.98
CA GLN A 183 5.97 13.36 -1.85
C GLN A 183 7.43 12.90 -1.89
N ALA A 184 8.03 12.61 -0.73
CA ALA A 184 9.40 12.11 -0.65
C ALA A 184 9.59 10.78 -1.41
N ILE A 185 8.67 9.81 -1.24
CA ILE A 185 8.68 8.55 -2.01
C ILE A 185 8.59 8.82 -3.52
N THR A 186 7.76 9.78 -3.94
CA THR A 186 7.60 10.13 -5.36
C THR A 186 8.88 10.74 -5.91
N HIS A 187 9.55 11.64 -5.17
CA HIS A 187 10.85 12.20 -5.55
C HIS A 187 11.93 11.13 -5.64
N VAL A 188 12.01 10.20 -4.68
CA VAL A 188 12.92 9.04 -4.75
C VAL A 188 12.66 8.21 -6.02
N SER A 189 11.39 8.00 -6.37
CA SER A 189 11.03 7.26 -7.58
C SER A 189 11.45 7.98 -8.86
N LEU A 190 11.32 9.32 -8.92
CA LEU A 190 11.81 10.14 -10.02
C LEU A 190 13.34 10.12 -10.12
N ALA A 191 14.04 10.11 -8.98
CA ALA A 191 15.50 9.99 -8.97
C ALA A 191 15.95 8.70 -9.66
N HIS A 192 15.34 7.57 -9.33
CA HIS A 192 15.63 6.30 -10.00
C HIS A 192 15.26 6.33 -11.48
N LEU A 193 14.08 6.89 -11.83
CA LEU A 193 13.65 7.00 -13.23
C LEU A 193 14.70 7.72 -14.09
N TYR A 194 15.22 8.87 -13.63
CA TYR A 194 16.20 9.65 -14.38
C TYR A 194 17.58 8.98 -14.39
N TYR A 195 17.99 8.34 -13.31
CA TYR A 195 19.23 7.60 -13.25
C TYR A 195 19.26 6.42 -14.23
N ASP A 196 18.12 5.72 -14.38
CA ASP A 196 17.99 4.61 -15.33
C ASP A 196 18.07 5.07 -16.80
N ILE A 197 17.70 6.33 -17.08
CA ILE A 197 17.81 6.92 -18.43
C ILE A 197 19.27 7.31 -18.74
N ASP A 198 19.89 8.05 -17.82
CA ASP A 198 21.26 8.53 -17.93
C ASP A 198 21.87 8.68 -16.53
N ASN A 199 22.80 7.82 -16.18
CA ASN A 199 23.47 7.85 -14.89
C ASN A 199 24.43 9.03 -14.68
N LEU A 200 24.66 9.86 -15.71
CA LEU A 200 25.39 11.12 -15.63
C LEU A 200 24.50 12.34 -15.47
N ASP A 201 23.17 12.15 -15.49
CA ASP A 201 22.19 13.21 -15.26
C ASP A 201 22.29 13.75 -13.81
N SER A 202 22.13 15.04 -13.62
CA SER A 202 22.08 15.66 -12.29
C SER A 202 20.71 15.60 -11.62
N ARG A 203 19.63 15.42 -12.39
CA ARG A 203 18.24 15.40 -11.88
C ARG A 203 17.99 14.37 -10.78
N PRO A 204 18.57 13.14 -10.80
CA PRO A 204 18.45 12.22 -9.68
C PRO A 204 18.83 12.84 -8.34
N TYR A 205 19.91 13.58 -8.29
CA TYR A 205 20.43 14.20 -7.06
C TYR A 205 19.53 15.35 -6.57
N ASP A 206 18.99 16.16 -7.49
CA ASP A 206 18.03 17.22 -7.14
C ASP A 206 16.76 16.63 -6.50
N HIS A 207 16.28 15.51 -7.01
CA HIS A 207 15.13 14.80 -6.44
C HIS A 207 15.46 14.13 -5.10
N MET A 208 16.66 13.58 -4.92
CA MET A 208 17.09 13.01 -3.63
C MET A 208 17.20 14.07 -2.53
N GLU A 209 17.76 15.26 -2.87
CA GLU A 209 17.82 16.40 -1.93
C GLU A 209 16.40 16.86 -1.57
N LYS A 210 15.50 16.94 -2.56
CA LYS A 210 14.10 17.30 -2.29
C LYS A 210 13.40 16.29 -1.39
N ALA A 211 13.60 15.01 -1.61
CA ALA A 211 13.07 13.95 -0.74
C ALA A 211 13.61 14.09 0.70
N TRP A 212 14.89 14.42 0.85
CA TRP A 212 15.49 14.64 2.15
C TRP A 212 14.89 15.83 2.90
N GLU A 213 14.72 16.98 2.21
CA GLU A 213 14.07 18.16 2.79
C GLU A 213 12.67 17.87 3.32
N LEU A 214 11.88 17.08 2.56
CA LEU A 214 10.53 16.69 2.95
C LEU A 214 10.53 15.78 4.18
N LEU A 215 11.43 14.78 4.23
CA LEU A 215 11.54 13.84 5.35
C LEU A 215 12.04 14.50 6.65
N LEU A 216 12.71 15.65 6.56
CA LEU A 216 13.17 16.42 7.72
C LEU A 216 12.21 17.53 8.14
N SER A 217 11.06 17.65 7.51
CA SER A 217 10.08 18.67 7.85
C SER A 217 9.55 18.49 9.27
N ASP A 218 9.48 19.58 10.03
CA ASP A 218 8.87 19.59 11.36
C ASP A 218 7.36 19.28 11.33
N ASN A 219 6.75 19.27 10.14
CA ASN A 219 5.33 18.96 9.95
C ASN A 219 5.07 17.46 9.75
N ILE A 220 6.10 16.61 9.72
CA ILE A 220 5.93 15.16 9.57
C ILE A 220 5.90 14.50 10.95
N GLU A 221 4.86 13.74 11.25
CA GLU A 221 4.77 12.99 12.49
C GLU A 221 5.61 11.72 12.42
N HIS A 222 6.40 11.45 13.45
CA HIS A 222 7.26 10.27 13.53
C HIS A 222 6.49 9.07 14.11
N ASP A 223 5.51 8.60 13.37
CA ASP A 223 4.65 7.47 13.68
C ASP A 223 4.99 6.21 12.85
N GLY A 224 4.15 5.18 12.93
CA GLY A 224 4.31 3.95 12.15
C GLY A 224 4.26 4.19 10.63
N ASN A 225 3.49 5.20 10.16
CA ASN A 225 3.47 5.58 8.75
C ASN A 225 4.81 6.20 8.32
N PHE A 226 5.38 7.07 9.15
CA PHE A 226 6.71 7.62 8.89
C PHE A 226 7.80 6.54 8.88
N ALA A 227 7.74 5.54 9.79
CA ALA A 227 8.65 4.40 9.75
C ALA A 227 8.53 3.63 8.43
N PHE A 228 7.30 3.44 7.92
CA PHE A 228 7.07 2.84 6.61
C PHE A 228 7.67 3.70 5.48
N VAL A 229 7.46 5.01 5.49
CA VAL A 229 8.06 5.94 4.51
C VAL A 229 9.60 5.85 4.54
N CYS A 230 10.19 5.89 5.73
CA CYS A 230 11.63 5.70 5.90
C CYS A 230 12.10 4.37 5.28
N SER A 231 11.36 3.27 5.50
CA SER A 231 11.70 1.95 4.93
C SER A 231 11.72 1.93 3.41
N LYS A 232 10.95 2.82 2.77
CA LYS A 232 10.91 2.96 1.30
C LYS A 232 12.03 3.84 0.77
N CYS A 233 12.47 4.83 1.53
CA CYS A 233 13.41 5.85 1.07
C CYS A 233 14.87 5.53 1.40
N TYR A 234 15.17 5.01 2.62
CA TYR A 234 16.56 4.89 3.07
C TYR A 234 17.47 4.09 2.13
N PRO A 235 17.05 2.97 1.50
CA PRO A 235 17.94 2.22 0.62
C PRO A 235 18.38 3.03 -0.61
N SER A 236 17.50 3.93 -1.08
CA SER A 236 17.81 4.79 -2.23
C SER A 236 18.83 5.86 -1.86
N PHE A 237 18.80 6.40 -0.65
CA PHE A 237 19.86 7.31 -0.19
C PHE A 237 21.23 6.62 -0.21
N GLY A 238 21.32 5.38 0.26
CA GLY A 238 22.56 4.58 0.16
C GLY A 238 22.99 4.33 -1.29
N PHE A 239 22.04 4.00 -2.17
CA PHE A 239 22.30 3.78 -3.60
C PHE A 239 22.90 5.03 -4.27
N PHE A 240 22.39 6.23 -3.96
CA PHE A 240 22.89 7.50 -4.49
C PHE A 240 24.10 8.09 -3.74
N GLY A 241 24.66 7.35 -2.76
CA GLY A 241 25.85 7.75 -2.02
C GLY A 241 25.62 8.67 -0.81
N TYR A 242 24.39 8.90 -0.40
CA TYR A 242 24.02 9.68 0.79
C TYR A 242 24.00 8.81 2.05
N PHE A 243 25.12 8.19 2.41
CA PHE A 243 25.24 7.19 3.48
C PHE A 243 24.84 7.72 4.87
N GLU A 244 25.08 9.01 5.17
CA GLU A 244 24.67 9.61 6.42
C GLU A 244 23.14 9.72 6.52
N TYR A 245 22.46 10.07 5.41
CA TYR A 245 21.02 10.16 5.35
C TYR A 245 20.37 8.78 5.44
N GLU A 246 20.95 7.80 4.74
CA GLU A 246 20.54 6.39 4.86
C GLU A 246 20.54 5.92 6.30
N GLN A 247 21.67 6.10 7.02
CA GLN A 247 21.80 5.67 8.41
C GLN A 247 20.83 6.40 9.32
N ARG A 248 20.63 7.70 9.13
CA ARG A 248 19.70 8.48 9.94
C ARG A 248 18.25 8.02 9.76
N LEU A 249 17.78 7.81 8.54
CA LEU A 249 16.43 7.31 8.28
C LEU A 249 16.23 5.89 8.84
N LYS A 250 17.25 5.03 8.68
CA LYS A 250 17.23 3.68 9.24
C LYS A 250 17.11 3.71 10.77
N SER A 251 17.90 4.53 11.45
CA SER A 251 17.83 4.67 12.90
C SER A 251 16.50 5.23 13.39
N LEU A 252 15.91 6.20 12.66
CA LEU A 252 14.58 6.75 12.97
C LEU A 252 13.50 5.66 12.83
N MET A 253 13.52 4.90 11.74
CA MET A 253 12.60 3.80 11.52
C MET A 253 12.70 2.74 12.65
N GLU A 254 13.92 2.32 12.98
CA GLU A 254 14.18 1.32 14.04
C GLU A 254 13.68 1.83 15.40
N SER A 255 13.94 3.09 15.74
CA SER A 255 13.49 3.68 17.01
C SER A 255 11.97 3.73 17.17
N ILE A 256 11.23 3.93 16.06
CA ILE A 256 9.77 3.92 16.07
C ILE A 256 9.25 2.49 16.29
N TYR A 257 9.82 1.49 15.60
CA TYR A 257 9.40 0.09 15.77
C TYR A 257 9.78 -0.50 17.14
N GLU A 258 10.88 -0.03 17.76
CA GLU A 258 11.31 -0.48 19.10
C GLU A 258 10.58 0.25 20.23
N GLY A 259 10.05 1.44 19.98
CA GLY A 259 9.35 2.27 20.97
C GLY A 259 7.86 1.96 21.11
N ASN A 260 7.31 1.11 20.25
CA ASN A 260 5.95 0.59 20.28
C ASN A 260 5.93 -0.86 20.77
#